data_321e1ccd1350cd4a06ec9f5be92ccd26
#
_entry.id   321e1ccd1350cd4a06ec9f5be92ccd26
#
_cell.length_a   1.000
_cell.length_b   1.000
_cell.length_c   1.000
_cell.angle_alpha   90.00
_cell.angle_beta   90.00
_cell.angle_gamma   90.00
#
_symmetry.space_group_name_H-M   'P 1'
#
loop_
_entity.id
_entity.type
_entity.pdbx_description
1 polymer ?
#
loop_
_entity_poly.entity_id
_entity_poly.type
_entity_poly.pdbx_seq_one_letter_code
_entity_poly.pdbx_strand_id
1 'polypeptide(L)'
;MSLIQNPILRGFNADPSIIRVEDTYYIANSTFEWFPGVRLHESKELKNWNLLPSPLSTTTLLDMKGNPSSGGIWAPALSWADGQFWLVYTDVKVTEGAFKDMTNYLTTAKDIRGPWSDPIKLNGVGFDASLFHDDDGRKYIVQQTWDHREYHHPFDGITLTELDTNTLKLMPETARTIYRGTAVALVEGPHLYKLNGYYYLFAAQGGTVFTHQEVVARSKTLEADSFETEPGDVFLTNVDTPDSYIQKQGHGALVSTPEGEWYYASLCARPWNRPGESIYDPRGWSTLGRETSIQKVYWDDEGWPRIEGGHGGKTFVEGPKDAIFTESASDNSQQDDFTSPALDPNWNTLRVPFTAKMGTTGNGKLTLIGQGSLANTHDLSLIARRWQAFYFDAAVKVKFEPFSYQQMAGLTNYYNDRHWNFVFLTWNEINGKVIEVGENNRGKYTSYLKDNAIKVPDGVEYVWFRTKVRKQTYSYEYSFDGVTFTEIPVQLDAAVLSDDYVLQSYGGFFTGAFVGLAAVDYAGYGTQAEFYQFEYQELGDRLAADGSYSWEAGETRDK
;
A
#
# COMPACT_ATOMS: atom_id res chain seq x y z
N MET A 1 -24.09 5.88 19.32
CA MET A 1 -22.67 5.53 19.27
C MET A 1 -22.19 5.71 17.87
N SER A 2 -21.09 6.37 17.66
CA SER A 2 -20.58 6.60 16.31
C SER A 2 -19.79 5.37 15.85
N LEU A 3 -20.09 4.88 14.65
CA LEU A 3 -19.40 3.73 14.08
C LEU A 3 -18.23 4.18 13.20
N ILE A 4 -17.14 3.44 13.24
CA ILE A 4 -16.04 3.49 12.31
C ILE A 4 -16.27 2.38 11.29
N GLN A 5 -16.27 2.73 10.01
CA GLN A 5 -16.36 1.77 8.91
C GLN A 5 -14.96 1.40 8.43
N ASN A 6 -14.68 0.11 8.39
CA ASN A 6 -13.46 -0.44 7.82
C ASN A 6 -13.58 -0.66 6.30
N PRO A 7 -12.47 -0.50 5.55
CA PRO A 7 -11.16 -0.06 6.02
C PRO A 7 -11.12 1.45 6.32
N ILE A 8 -10.33 1.85 7.33
CA ILE A 8 -10.13 3.26 7.68
C ILE A 8 -9.21 4.01 6.73
N LEU A 9 -8.30 3.29 6.06
CA LEU A 9 -7.50 3.79 4.94
C LEU A 9 -7.75 2.90 3.73
N ARG A 10 -8.50 3.41 2.76
CA ARG A 10 -8.90 2.67 1.56
C ARG A 10 -7.80 2.69 0.50
N GLY A 11 -7.75 1.63 -0.31
CA GLY A 11 -6.69 1.38 -1.27
C GLY A 11 -5.39 0.95 -0.59
N PHE A 12 -4.33 0.78 -1.35
CA PHE A 12 -3.06 0.28 -0.86
C PHE A 12 -2.50 1.13 0.30
N ASN A 13 -2.65 0.63 1.53
CA ASN A 13 -2.11 1.13 2.79
C ASN A 13 -1.87 -0.08 3.71
N ALA A 14 -0.81 -0.83 3.43
CA ALA A 14 -0.48 -2.09 4.10
C ALA A 14 0.34 -1.89 5.38
N ASP A 15 0.39 -2.92 6.22
CA ASP A 15 1.29 -3.08 7.36
C ASP A 15 1.26 -1.85 8.31
N PRO A 16 0.09 -1.51 8.88
CA PRO A 16 -0.05 -0.30 9.69
C PRO A 16 0.66 -0.42 11.03
N SER A 17 1.50 0.56 11.34
CA SER A 17 2.00 0.81 12.69
C SER A 17 1.30 2.05 13.24
N ILE A 18 0.46 1.88 14.25
CA ILE A 18 -0.29 2.98 14.87
C ILE A 18 0.30 3.35 16.23
N ILE A 19 0.42 4.66 16.49
CA ILE A 19 0.75 5.20 17.81
C ILE A 19 -0.15 6.37 18.16
N ARG A 20 -0.16 6.76 19.44
CA ARG A 20 -0.77 8.00 19.91
C ARG A 20 0.28 8.85 20.62
N VAL A 21 0.30 10.13 20.26
CA VAL A 21 1.07 11.17 20.99
C VAL A 21 0.08 12.21 21.45
N GLU A 22 -0.05 12.36 22.77
CA GLU A 22 -1.07 13.20 23.39
C GLU A 22 -2.49 12.81 22.94
N ASP A 23 -3.17 13.64 22.15
CA ASP A 23 -4.52 13.45 21.64
C ASP A 23 -4.57 13.10 20.14
N THR A 24 -3.41 12.86 19.53
CA THR A 24 -3.29 12.62 18.10
C THR A 24 -2.77 11.21 17.83
N TYR A 25 -3.46 10.51 16.93
CA TYR A 25 -3.05 9.20 16.43
C TYR A 25 -2.29 9.35 15.12
N TYR A 26 -1.27 8.53 14.94
CA TYR A 26 -0.45 8.48 13.74
C TYR A 26 -0.35 7.05 13.23
N ILE A 27 -0.46 6.88 11.91
CA ILE A 27 -0.23 5.59 11.24
C ILE A 27 0.90 5.76 10.23
N ALA A 28 1.83 4.80 10.25
CA ALA A 28 2.81 4.59 9.20
C ALA A 28 2.47 3.32 8.41
N ASN A 29 2.54 3.39 7.07
CA ASN A 29 2.27 2.27 6.17
C ASN A 29 3.43 2.01 5.22
N SER A 30 3.56 0.75 4.78
CA SER A 30 4.46 0.31 3.72
C SER A 30 4.15 1.00 2.39
N THR A 31 5.21 1.31 1.65
CA THR A 31 5.08 1.86 0.30
C THR A 31 5.73 0.98 -0.76
N PHE A 32 6.50 -0.01 -0.35
CA PHE A 32 7.25 -0.89 -1.24
C PHE A 32 8.07 -0.08 -2.25
N GLU A 33 7.97 -0.36 -3.55
CA GLU A 33 8.65 0.37 -4.61
C GLU A 33 8.06 1.75 -4.93
N TRP A 34 6.93 2.13 -4.32
CA TRP A 34 6.32 3.44 -4.55
C TRP A 34 6.99 4.54 -3.74
N PHE A 35 7.29 5.64 -4.40
CA PHE A 35 7.95 6.81 -3.85
C PHE A 35 6.94 7.98 -3.70
N PRO A 36 7.02 8.76 -2.63
CA PRO A 36 7.98 8.76 -1.53
C PRO A 36 7.77 7.58 -0.56
N GLY A 37 8.85 7.21 0.14
CA GLY A 37 8.86 6.08 1.08
C GLY A 37 8.24 6.40 2.43
N VAL A 38 7.49 5.44 2.97
CA VAL A 38 6.65 5.53 4.17
C VAL A 38 5.49 6.51 4.01
N ARG A 39 4.29 5.98 4.04
CA ARG A 39 3.07 6.81 4.02
C ARG A 39 2.64 7.07 5.46
N LEU A 40 2.50 8.35 5.82
CA LEU A 40 2.08 8.77 7.14
C LEU A 40 0.69 9.38 7.12
N HIS A 41 -0.11 9.07 8.14
CA HIS A 41 -1.42 9.67 8.35
C HIS A 41 -1.58 10.12 9.81
N GLU A 42 -2.43 11.13 10.04
CA GLU A 42 -2.84 11.55 11.38
C GLU A 42 -4.35 11.58 11.53
N SER A 43 -4.83 11.34 12.76
CA SER A 43 -6.24 11.43 13.14
C SER A 43 -6.38 11.88 14.59
N LYS A 44 -7.52 12.53 14.92
CA LYS A 44 -7.92 12.85 16.29
C LYS A 44 -9.00 11.88 16.83
N GLU A 45 -9.53 11.02 15.98
CA GLU A 45 -10.77 10.28 16.28
C GLU A 45 -10.78 8.84 15.75
N LEU A 46 -9.68 8.36 15.13
CA LEU A 46 -9.51 7.02 14.56
C LEU A 46 -10.38 6.71 13.32
N LYS A 47 -11.26 7.61 12.89
CA LYS A 47 -12.16 7.43 11.74
C LYS A 47 -11.68 8.16 10.49
N ASN A 48 -11.39 9.45 10.64
CA ASN A 48 -10.94 10.32 9.55
C ASN A 48 -9.44 10.54 9.66
N TRP A 49 -8.73 10.37 8.54
CA TRP A 49 -7.27 10.40 8.49
C TRP A 49 -6.77 11.39 7.45
N ASN A 50 -5.86 12.24 7.85
CA ASN A 50 -5.19 13.20 6.97
C ASN A 50 -3.82 12.67 6.59
N LEU A 51 -3.50 12.73 5.29
CA LEU A 51 -2.18 12.38 4.78
C LEU A 51 -1.15 13.44 5.21
N LEU A 52 0.00 12.97 5.69
CA LEU A 52 1.14 13.77 6.10
C LEU A 52 2.29 13.70 5.08
N PRO A 53 3.24 14.65 5.11
CA PRO A 53 4.48 14.53 4.36
C PRO A 53 5.24 13.24 4.70
N SER A 54 5.76 12.58 3.67
CA SER A 54 6.55 11.37 3.85
C SER A 54 7.95 11.68 4.41
N PRO A 55 8.47 10.87 5.35
CA PRO A 55 9.83 11.02 5.90
C PRO A 55 10.94 10.77 4.88
N LEU A 56 10.70 9.92 3.89
CA LEU A 56 11.72 9.48 2.92
C LEU A 56 11.40 10.02 1.52
N SER A 57 11.58 11.33 1.33
CA SER A 57 11.13 12.07 0.14
C SER A 57 12.23 12.46 -0.84
N THR A 58 13.48 12.06 -0.60
CA THR A 58 14.63 12.36 -1.48
C THR A 58 15.48 11.12 -1.73
N THR A 59 16.26 11.09 -2.81
CA THR A 59 17.18 9.99 -3.12
C THR A 59 18.33 9.86 -2.12
N THR A 60 18.65 10.90 -1.38
CA THR A 60 19.65 10.84 -0.31
C THR A 60 19.13 10.11 0.94
N LEU A 61 17.82 10.19 1.18
CA LEU A 61 17.16 9.49 2.28
C LEU A 61 16.74 8.06 1.89
N LEU A 62 16.43 7.83 0.61
CA LEU A 62 15.94 6.55 0.12
C LEU A 62 16.30 6.36 -1.36
N ASP A 63 17.19 5.42 -1.65
CA ASP A 63 17.51 5.00 -3.01
C ASP A 63 16.86 3.63 -3.30
N MET A 64 15.82 3.66 -4.14
CA MET A 64 15.12 2.44 -4.57
C MET A 64 15.30 2.16 -6.07
N LYS A 65 16.20 2.88 -6.75
CA LYS A 65 16.45 2.67 -8.18
C LYS A 65 16.89 1.24 -8.45
N GLY A 66 16.18 0.55 -9.35
CA GLY A 66 16.42 -0.85 -9.67
C GLY A 66 15.80 -1.88 -8.71
N ASN A 67 15.12 -1.45 -7.65
CA ASN A 67 14.43 -2.39 -6.76
C ASN A 67 13.40 -3.22 -7.53
N PRO A 68 13.22 -4.50 -7.20
CA PRO A 68 12.18 -5.31 -7.80
C PRO A 68 10.78 -4.82 -7.39
N SER A 69 9.76 -5.24 -8.11
CA SER A 69 8.37 -5.04 -7.69
C SER A 69 8.12 -5.66 -6.33
N SER A 70 7.42 -4.95 -5.45
CA SER A 70 7.24 -5.24 -4.03
C SER A 70 8.54 -5.31 -3.20
N GLY A 71 9.68 -4.85 -3.74
CA GLY A 71 10.84 -4.47 -2.94
C GLY A 71 10.68 -3.08 -2.32
N GLY A 72 11.74 -2.50 -1.76
CA GLY A 72 11.73 -1.18 -1.14
C GLY A 72 11.20 -1.18 0.30
N ILE A 73 10.29 -0.29 0.65
CA ILE A 73 9.91 -0.02 2.04
C ILE A 73 8.87 -1.01 2.55
N TRP A 74 9.30 -1.88 3.46
CA TRP A 74 8.46 -2.85 4.17
C TRP A 74 8.25 -2.40 5.61
N ALA A 75 7.02 -2.59 6.12
CA ALA A 75 6.57 -2.51 7.51
C ALA A 75 7.27 -1.42 8.35
N PRO A 76 7.07 -0.14 8.04
CA PRO A 76 7.61 0.94 8.86
C PRO A 76 6.93 0.96 10.22
N ALA A 77 7.70 0.91 11.29
CA ALA A 77 7.22 0.93 12.66
C ALA A 77 7.53 2.28 13.31
N LEU A 78 6.48 2.98 13.70
CA LEU A 78 6.54 4.28 14.36
C LEU A 78 6.47 4.11 15.87
N SER A 79 7.27 4.85 16.62
CA SER A 79 7.20 4.93 18.07
C SER A 79 7.49 6.35 18.56
N TRP A 80 7.12 6.64 19.82
CA TRP A 80 7.36 7.92 20.47
C TRP A 80 8.01 7.72 21.83
N ALA A 81 9.18 8.29 22.01
CA ALA A 81 9.88 8.31 23.30
C ALA A 81 10.89 9.47 23.33
N ASP A 82 11.26 9.91 24.51
CA ASP A 82 12.28 10.95 24.73
C ASP A 82 11.99 12.27 24.00
N GLY A 83 10.69 12.58 23.81
CA GLY A 83 10.24 13.81 23.16
C GLY A 83 10.48 13.85 21.64
N GLN A 84 10.56 12.69 21.00
CA GLN A 84 10.72 12.57 19.54
C GLN A 84 10.05 11.33 18.98
N PHE A 85 9.76 11.37 17.68
CA PHE A 85 9.36 10.22 16.88
C PHE A 85 10.58 9.39 16.48
N TRP A 86 10.42 8.09 16.53
CA TRP A 86 11.37 7.08 16.07
C TRP A 86 10.68 6.27 14.98
N LEU A 87 11.32 6.11 13.85
CA LEU A 87 10.81 5.33 12.72
C LEU A 87 11.84 4.31 12.32
N VAL A 88 11.47 3.03 12.44
CA VAL A 88 12.26 1.91 11.92
C VAL A 88 11.56 1.38 10.68
N TYR A 89 12.30 1.03 9.64
CA TYR A 89 11.76 0.46 8.41
C TYR A 89 12.79 -0.49 7.76
N THR A 90 12.29 -1.41 6.94
CA THR A 90 13.15 -2.29 6.14
C THR A 90 13.16 -1.79 4.69
N ASP A 91 14.34 -1.62 4.10
CA ASP A 91 14.50 -1.40 2.65
C ASP A 91 14.98 -2.69 2.00
N VAL A 92 14.11 -3.29 1.18
CA VAL A 92 14.31 -4.62 0.57
C VAL A 92 14.76 -4.46 -0.88
N LYS A 93 15.95 -4.99 -1.18
CA LYS A 93 16.57 -4.94 -2.52
C LYS A 93 16.40 -6.23 -3.31
N VAL A 94 16.26 -7.36 -2.62
CA VAL A 94 16.05 -8.68 -3.23
C VAL A 94 14.92 -9.40 -2.50
N THR A 95 13.84 -9.70 -3.22
CA THR A 95 12.62 -10.31 -2.67
C THR A 95 12.53 -11.81 -2.88
N GLU A 96 13.27 -12.35 -3.85
CA GLU A 96 13.17 -13.75 -4.27
C GLU A 96 14.36 -14.58 -3.79
N GLY A 97 14.13 -15.90 -3.72
CA GLY A 97 15.18 -16.87 -3.36
C GLY A 97 15.51 -16.91 -1.86
N ALA A 98 16.53 -17.69 -1.55
CA ALA A 98 16.98 -17.90 -0.17
C ALA A 98 17.75 -16.70 0.39
N PHE A 99 18.54 -16.03 -0.46
CA PHE A 99 19.30 -14.85 -0.08
C PHE A 99 18.50 -13.59 -0.39
N LYS A 100 17.91 -13.01 0.66
CA LYS A 100 17.17 -11.74 0.57
C LYS A 100 18.06 -10.62 1.07
N ASP A 101 18.20 -9.55 0.28
CA ASP A 101 18.86 -8.33 0.73
C ASP A 101 17.83 -7.40 1.36
N MET A 102 17.79 -7.40 2.67
CA MET A 102 16.91 -6.60 3.50
C MET A 102 17.76 -5.78 4.46
N THR A 103 17.56 -4.49 4.51
CA THR A 103 18.28 -3.63 5.45
C THR A 103 17.31 -2.85 6.31
N ASN A 104 17.42 -3.01 7.62
CA ASN A 104 16.68 -2.24 8.61
C ASN A 104 17.39 -0.91 8.87
N TYR A 105 16.62 0.18 8.86
CA TYR A 105 17.08 1.53 9.11
C TYR A 105 16.28 2.18 10.24
N LEU A 106 16.90 3.12 10.91
CA LEU A 106 16.31 3.98 11.92
C LEU A 106 16.46 5.45 11.51
N THR A 107 15.38 6.22 11.65
CA THR A 107 15.40 7.69 11.56
C THR A 107 14.54 8.30 12.66
N THR A 108 14.81 9.54 13.04
CA THR A 108 14.11 10.24 14.12
C THR A 108 13.70 11.65 13.72
N ALA A 109 12.64 12.18 14.34
CA ALA A 109 12.21 13.57 14.19
C ALA A 109 11.55 14.08 15.45
N LYS A 110 11.67 15.37 15.74
CA LYS A 110 10.93 16.02 16.84
C LYS A 110 9.49 16.33 16.45
N ASP A 111 9.25 16.61 15.19
CA ASP A 111 7.92 16.81 14.60
C ASP A 111 7.68 15.71 13.56
N ILE A 112 6.49 15.15 13.52
CA ILE A 112 6.11 14.10 12.57
C ILE A 112 6.26 14.57 11.10
N ARG A 113 6.13 15.86 10.86
CA ARG A 113 6.30 16.49 9.55
C ARG A 113 7.76 16.72 9.18
N GLY A 114 8.69 16.40 10.11
CA GLY A 114 10.12 16.54 9.92
C GLY A 114 10.71 17.88 10.42
N PRO A 115 11.96 18.18 10.13
CA PRO A 115 12.84 17.30 9.33
C PRO A 115 13.19 16.00 10.04
N TRP A 116 13.22 14.90 9.29
CA TRP A 116 13.71 13.61 9.74
C TRP A 116 15.24 13.55 9.62
N SER A 117 15.88 12.85 10.54
CA SER A 117 17.33 12.62 10.50
C SER A 117 17.74 11.77 9.30
N ASP A 118 19.00 11.82 8.92
CA ASP A 118 19.56 10.85 7.98
C ASP A 118 19.36 9.43 8.52
N PRO A 119 18.96 8.47 7.66
CA PRO A 119 18.74 7.10 8.06
C PRO A 119 20.01 6.42 8.58
N ILE A 120 19.91 5.78 9.73
CA ILE A 120 20.97 5.00 10.35
C ILE A 120 20.76 3.53 10.00
N LYS A 121 21.73 2.91 9.34
CA LYS A 121 21.70 1.49 9.04
C LYS A 121 21.88 0.68 10.33
N LEU A 122 20.94 -0.24 10.60
CA LEU A 122 20.98 -1.13 11.75
C LEU A 122 21.61 -2.49 11.40
N ASN A 123 20.85 -3.36 10.74
CA ASN A 123 21.26 -4.70 10.32
C ASN A 123 20.53 -5.17 9.07
N GLY A 124 20.78 -6.41 8.64
CA GLY A 124 20.10 -7.07 7.52
C GLY A 124 19.80 -8.54 7.82
N VAL A 125 19.50 -8.88 9.09
CA VAL A 125 19.27 -10.28 9.50
C VAL A 125 17.81 -10.72 9.30
N GLY A 126 16.93 -9.79 8.94
CA GLY A 126 15.51 -10.04 8.71
C GLY A 126 14.78 -8.74 8.41
N PHE A 127 13.46 -8.75 8.55
CA PHE A 127 12.58 -7.65 8.16
C PHE A 127 11.51 -7.37 9.23
N ASP A 128 10.59 -6.43 8.97
CA ASP A 128 9.51 -6.02 9.84
C ASP A 128 10.02 -5.59 11.23
N ALA A 129 11.05 -4.77 11.24
CA ALA A 129 11.66 -4.33 12.49
C ALA A 129 10.83 -3.24 13.17
N SER A 130 10.59 -3.38 14.47
CA SER A 130 10.01 -2.37 15.34
C SER A 130 10.96 -1.98 16.47
N LEU A 131 10.73 -0.82 17.10
CA LEU A 131 11.52 -0.35 18.23
C LEU A 131 10.69 -0.35 19.51
N PHE A 132 11.13 -1.14 20.48
CA PHE A 132 10.56 -1.18 21.82
C PHE A 132 11.37 -0.33 22.79
N HIS A 133 10.69 0.51 23.58
CA HIS A 133 11.25 1.35 24.63
C HIS A 133 10.85 0.77 25.98
N ASP A 134 11.80 0.22 26.76
CA ASP A 134 11.52 -0.32 28.08
C ASP A 134 11.55 0.78 29.16
N ASP A 135 10.86 0.55 30.28
CA ASP A 135 10.73 1.47 31.41
C ASP A 135 12.06 1.76 32.11
N ASP A 136 13.07 0.88 31.94
CA ASP A 136 14.40 1.07 32.50
C ASP A 136 15.32 1.95 31.61
N GLY A 137 14.78 2.48 30.51
CA GLY A 137 15.48 3.34 29.56
C GLY A 137 16.20 2.60 28.44
N ARG A 138 16.25 1.26 28.47
CA ARG A 138 16.80 0.47 27.37
C ARG A 138 15.86 0.46 26.17
N LYS A 139 16.43 0.31 25.00
CA LYS A 139 15.69 0.21 23.74
C LYS A 139 16.10 -1.06 23.01
N TYR A 140 15.13 -1.68 22.33
CA TYR A 140 15.34 -2.93 21.63
C TYR A 140 14.74 -2.89 20.23
N ILE A 141 15.50 -3.36 19.25
CA ILE A 141 14.94 -3.73 17.95
C ILE A 141 14.35 -5.13 18.06
N VAL A 142 13.10 -5.26 17.68
CA VAL A 142 12.33 -6.50 17.62
C VAL A 142 12.01 -6.76 16.17
N GLN A 143 12.43 -7.90 15.61
CA GLN A 143 12.30 -8.16 14.18
C GLN A 143 12.11 -9.64 13.88
N GLN A 144 11.49 -9.94 12.73
CA GLN A 144 11.56 -11.27 12.14
C GLN A 144 12.99 -11.56 11.71
N THR A 145 13.46 -12.81 11.90
CA THR A 145 14.78 -13.27 11.48
C THR A 145 14.66 -14.24 10.31
N TRP A 146 15.36 -13.92 9.23
CA TRP A 146 15.40 -14.74 8.03
C TRP A 146 16.58 -15.70 8.03
N ASP A 147 16.33 -17.02 7.92
CA ASP A 147 17.37 -18.04 7.77
C ASP A 147 17.42 -18.55 6.32
N HIS A 148 18.52 -18.29 5.63
CA HIS A 148 18.71 -18.69 4.25
C HIS A 148 19.18 -20.14 4.07
N ARG A 149 19.47 -20.84 5.17
CA ARG A 149 20.01 -22.22 5.13
C ARG A 149 18.89 -23.19 4.75
N GLU A 150 19.12 -24.01 3.73
CA GLU A 150 18.14 -24.92 3.13
C GLU A 150 17.51 -25.93 4.11
N TYR A 151 18.23 -26.29 5.18
CA TYR A 151 17.77 -27.23 6.20
C TYR A 151 17.13 -26.58 7.42
N HIS A 152 16.88 -25.28 7.36
CA HIS A 152 16.17 -24.49 8.36
C HIS A 152 14.88 -23.93 7.75
N HIS A 153 13.94 -23.54 8.63
CA HIS A 153 12.77 -22.78 8.21
C HIS A 153 13.19 -21.32 7.97
N PRO A 154 12.81 -20.70 6.82
CA PRO A 154 13.24 -19.33 6.52
C PRO A 154 12.80 -18.29 7.55
N PHE A 155 11.62 -18.45 8.14
CA PHE A 155 11.14 -17.63 9.26
C PHE A 155 11.62 -18.27 10.57
N ASP A 156 12.78 -17.84 11.08
CA ASP A 156 13.44 -18.45 12.26
C ASP A 156 12.90 -17.91 13.60
N GLY A 157 11.91 -17.03 13.55
CA GLY A 157 11.26 -16.46 14.73
C GLY A 157 11.51 -14.97 14.89
N ILE A 158 11.09 -14.46 16.05
CA ILE A 158 11.21 -13.06 16.44
C ILE A 158 12.43 -12.88 17.33
N THR A 159 13.37 -12.06 16.87
CA THR A 159 14.62 -11.74 17.58
C THR A 159 14.56 -10.35 18.18
N LEU A 160 15.05 -10.23 19.40
CA LEU A 160 15.21 -8.98 20.12
C LEU A 160 16.70 -8.68 20.27
N THR A 161 17.11 -7.44 19.94
CA THR A 161 18.51 -6.98 20.05
C THR A 161 18.53 -5.59 20.67
N GLU A 162 19.35 -5.38 21.69
CA GLU A 162 19.47 -4.08 22.37
C GLU A 162 20.12 -3.03 21.46
N LEU A 163 19.60 -1.81 21.52
CA LEU A 163 20.12 -0.63 20.83
C LEU A 163 20.86 0.26 21.84
N ASP A 164 22.14 0.50 21.63
CA ASP A 164 22.87 1.50 22.39
C ASP A 164 22.30 2.91 22.10
N THR A 165 21.70 3.52 23.10
CA THR A 165 21.01 4.81 22.96
C THR A 165 21.96 5.99 22.73
N ASN A 166 23.26 5.86 23.01
CA ASN A 166 24.24 6.89 22.79
C ASN A 166 24.79 6.89 21.36
N THR A 167 25.00 5.70 20.81
CA THR A 167 25.62 5.53 19.50
C THR A 167 24.60 5.20 18.41
N LEU A 168 23.38 4.80 18.78
CA LEU A 168 22.31 4.29 17.93
C LEU A 168 22.75 3.07 17.11
N LYS A 169 23.60 2.24 17.69
CA LYS A 169 24.06 0.97 17.12
C LYS A 169 23.49 -0.21 17.89
N LEU A 170 23.21 -1.28 17.17
CA LEU A 170 22.82 -2.53 17.80
C LEU A 170 23.99 -3.16 18.55
N MET A 171 23.68 -3.84 19.64
CA MET A 171 24.62 -4.64 20.46
C MET A 171 24.42 -6.12 20.10
N PRO A 172 25.12 -6.68 19.10
CA PRO A 172 24.83 -8.01 18.54
C PRO A 172 24.93 -9.15 19.58
N GLU A 173 25.76 -8.99 20.60
CA GLU A 173 25.93 -9.95 21.70
C GLU A 173 24.67 -10.09 22.56
N THR A 174 23.74 -9.15 22.49
CA THR A 174 22.45 -9.18 23.21
C THR A 174 21.35 -9.86 22.41
N ALA A 175 21.60 -10.19 21.14
CA ALA A 175 20.62 -10.76 20.24
C ALA A 175 20.11 -12.13 20.74
N ARG A 176 18.79 -12.28 20.80
CA ARG A 176 18.15 -13.53 21.21
C ARG A 176 16.78 -13.69 20.58
N THR A 177 16.43 -14.91 20.22
CA THR A 177 15.07 -15.25 19.75
C THR A 177 14.16 -15.37 20.96
N ILE A 178 13.12 -14.55 21.01
CA ILE A 178 12.15 -14.50 22.13
C ILE A 178 10.89 -15.30 21.85
N TYR A 179 10.55 -15.51 20.57
CA TYR A 179 9.34 -16.22 20.15
C TYR A 179 9.49 -16.83 18.76
N ARG A 180 8.93 -18.04 18.55
CA ARG A 180 9.05 -18.77 17.27
C ARG A 180 7.73 -18.96 16.53
N GLY A 181 6.64 -18.33 16.99
CA GLY A 181 5.31 -18.49 16.39
C GLY A 181 4.63 -19.79 16.84
N THR A 182 3.52 -20.09 16.20
CA THR A 182 2.70 -21.29 16.39
C THR A 182 2.89 -22.30 15.25
N ALA A 183 2.11 -23.37 15.24
CA ALA A 183 2.07 -24.35 14.15
C ALA A 183 1.60 -23.75 12.79
N VAL A 184 0.99 -22.57 12.82
CA VAL A 184 0.60 -21.84 11.60
C VAL A 184 1.83 -21.32 10.82
N ALA A 185 2.94 -21.10 11.52
CA ALA A 185 4.23 -20.67 10.99
C ALA A 185 4.23 -19.27 10.32
N LEU A 186 5.35 -18.90 9.71
CA LEU A 186 5.57 -17.62 9.02
C LEU A 186 5.37 -16.41 9.95
N VAL A 187 5.95 -16.46 11.16
CA VAL A 187 5.82 -15.38 12.15
C VAL A 187 6.62 -14.14 11.71
N GLU A 188 5.95 -12.98 11.69
CA GLU A 188 6.48 -11.70 11.21
C GLU A 188 5.78 -10.50 11.88
N GLY A 189 6.10 -9.26 11.51
CA GLY A 189 5.40 -8.04 11.95
C GLY A 189 5.37 -7.80 13.46
N PRO A 190 6.47 -8.00 14.21
CA PRO A 190 6.41 -7.96 15.67
C PRO A 190 6.29 -6.54 16.22
N HIS A 191 5.36 -6.35 17.17
CA HIS A 191 5.29 -5.17 18.03
C HIS A 191 5.27 -5.61 19.51
N LEU A 192 6.14 -5.01 20.33
CA LEU A 192 6.30 -5.35 21.74
C LEU A 192 5.77 -4.21 22.63
N TYR A 193 4.99 -4.57 23.65
CA TYR A 193 4.41 -3.64 24.61
C TYR A 193 4.64 -4.14 26.04
N LYS A 194 4.86 -3.23 26.99
CA LYS A 194 4.93 -3.56 28.42
C LYS A 194 3.69 -3.03 29.13
N LEU A 195 2.83 -3.93 29.55
CA LEU A 195 1.53 -3.61 30.13
C LEU A 195 1.24 -4.55 31.31
N ASN A 196 0.72 -4.03 32.40
CA ASN A 196 0.25 -4.82 33.56
C ASN A 196 1.28 -5.83 34.10
N GLY A 197 2.57 -5.52 34.01
CA GLY A 197 3.66 -6.36 34.51
C GLY A 197 4.07 -7.51 33.55
N TYR A 198 3.58 -7.49 32.32
CA TYR A 198 3.98 -8.39 31.24
C TYR A 198 4.52 -7.61 30.04
N TYR A 199 5.38 -8.27 29.29
CA TYR A 199 5.72 -7.92 27.92
C TYR A 199 4.76 -8.67 26.99
N TYR A 200 3.99 -7.96 26.17
CA TYR A 200 3.09 -8.52 25.17
C TYR A 200 3.70 -8.34 23.79
N LEU A 201 3.85 -9.44 23.08
CA LEU A 201 4.30 -9.48 21.70
C LEU A 201 3.08 -9.75 20.82
N PHE A 202 2.79 -8.81 19.94
CA PHE A 202 1.84 -8.98 18.84
C PHE A 202 2.65 -9.34 17.59
N ALA A 203 2.26 -10.36 16.85
CA ALA A 203 2.96 -10.79 15.65
C ALA A 203 1.99 -11.43 14.65
N ALA A 204 2.22 -11.15 13.38
CA ALA A 204 1.48 -11.80 12.29
C ALA A 204 2.02 -13.21 12.04
N GLN A 205 1.18 -14.09 11.50
CA GLN A 205 1.58 -15.43 11.02
C GLN A 205 0.66 -15.90 9.89
N GLY A 206 1.04 -17.01 9.23
CA GLY A 206 0.26 -17.60 8.14
C GLY A 206 0.48 -16.95 6.77
N GLY A 207 1.36 -15.94 6.68
CA GLY A 207 1.66 -15.18 5.47
C GLY A 207 0.52 -14.24 5.05
N THR A 208 0.86 -13.19 4.34
CA THR A 208 -0.06 -12.08 3.98
C THR A 208 -1.07 -12.43 2.86
N VAL A 209 -1.71 -13.58 2.99
CA VAL A 209 -2.75 -14.13 2.10
C VAL A 209 -4.02 -14.46 2.89
N PHE A 210 -4.92 -15.29 2.38
CA PHE A 210 -6.17 -15.61 3.08
C PHE A 210 -6.00 -16.45 4.36
N THR A 211 -4.81 -16.99 4.62
CA THR A 211 -4.43 -17.68 5.86
C THR A 211 -3.85 -16.75 6.93
N HIS A 212 -3.76 -15.46 6.62
CA HIS A 212 -3.18 -14.45 7.49
C HIS A 212 -3.94 -14.28 8.79
N GLN A 213 -3.19 -14.17 9.87
CA GLN A 213 -3.75 -13.92 11.22
C GLN A 213 -2.73 -13.22 12.11
N GLU A 214 -3.22 -12.65 13.19
CA GLU A 214 -2.44 -12.10 14.29
C GLU A 214 -2.47 -13.02 15.48
N VAL A 215 -1.34 -13.18 16.15
CA VAL A 215 -1.19 -13.92 17.40
C VAL A 215 -0.59 -12.99 18.47
N VAL A 216 -0.95 -13.24 19.73
CA VAL A 216 -0.36 -12.55 20.88
C VAL A 216 0.37 -13.56 21.75
N ALA A 217 1.57 -13.19 22.16
CA ALA A 217 2.32 -13.92 23.18
C ALA A 217 2.73 -12.97 24.30
N ARG A 218 2.94 -13.47 25.51
CA ARG A 218 3.38 -12.64 26.65
C ARG A 218 4.46 -13.32 27.48
N SER A 219 5.26 -12.53 28.17
CA SER A 219 6.25 -12.98 29.14
C SER A 219 6.43 -11.97 30.26
N LYS A 220 6.97 -12.40 31.39
CA LYS A 220 7.43 -11.51 32.46
C LYS A 220 8.87 -11.05 32.27
N THR A 221 9.58 -11.64 31.32
CA THR A 221 10.98 -11.34 31.02
C THR A 221 11.21 -11.25 29.53
N LEU A 222 12.35 -10.69 29.13
CA LEU A 222 12.79 -10.63 27.72
C LEU A 222 13.85 -11.72 27.41
N GLU A 223 13.85 -12.82 28.14
CA GLU A 223 14.77 -13.93 27.91
C GLU A 223 14.40 -14.74 26.67
N ALA A 224 15.36 -15.50 26.16
CA ALA A 224 15.14 -16.37 25.01
C ALA A 224 14.01 -17.38 25.28
N ASP A 225 13.14 -17.59 24.27
CA ASP A 225 12.03 -18.55 24.27
C ASP A 225 11.12 -18.46 25.52
N SER A 226 10.97 -17.24 26.10
CA SER A 226 10.22 -17.05 27.35
C SER A 226 8.76 -16.68 27.14
N PHE A 227 8.34 -16.40 25.91
CA PHE A 227 6.99 -15.94 25.61
C PHE A 227 6.02 -17.11 25.45
N GLU A 228 4.92 -17.08 26.22
CA GLU A 228 3.79 -18.00 26.10
C GLU A 228 2.75 -17.42 25.14
N THR A 229 2.27 -18.26 24.21
CA THR A 229 1.20 -17.88 23.30
C THR A 229 -0.14 -17.83 24.02
N GLU A 230 -1.04 -16.95 23.60
CA GLU A 230 -2.40 -16.88 24.10
C GLU A 230 -3.18 -18.18 23.86
N PRO A 231 -4.11 -18.55 24.76
CA PRO A 231 -4.97 -19.71 24.56
C PRO A 231 -5.81 -19.56 23.28
N GLY A 232 -5.67 -20.52 22.35
CA GLY A 232 -6.39 -20.54 21.06
C GLY A 232 -5.53 -20.12 19.87
N ASP A 233 -4.28 -19.67 20.08
CA ASP A 233 -3.28 -19.37 19.06
C ASP A 233 -3.70 -18.32 18.01
N VAL A 234 -4.72 -17.50 18.32
CA VAL A 234 -5.24 -16.48 17.40
C VAL A 234 -5.87 -15.30 18.13
N PHE A 235 -5.42 -14.10 17.79
CA PHE A 235 -5.98 -12.83 18.26
C PHE A 235 -6.96 -12.22 17.25
N LEU A 236 -6.58 -12.20 15.97
CA LEU A 236 -7.36 -11.61 14.89
C LEU A 236 -7.16 -12.40 13.60
N THR A 237 -8.25 -12.81 12.94
CA THR A 237 -8.23 -13.43 11.60
C THR A 237 -9.62 -13.45 10.98
N ASN A 238 -9.68 -13.59 9.65
CA ASN A 238 -10.90 -13.91 8.91
C ASN A 238 -10.79 -15.27 8.17
N VAL A 239 -9.87 -16.12 8.59
CA VAL A 239 -9.64 -17.42 7.93
C VAL A 239 -10.91 -18.30 7.97
N ASP A 240 -11.64 -18.27 9.07
CA ASP A 240 -12.86 -19.07 9.30
C ASP A 240 -14.15 -18.36 8.83
N THR A 241 -14.04 -17.12 8.36
CA THR A 241 -15.18 -16.32 7.88
C THR A 241 -14.95 -15.87 6.43
N PRO A 242 -14.93 -16.82 5.46
CA PRO A 242 -14.59 -16.51 4.07
C PRO A 242 -15.61 -15.61 3.38
N ASP A 243 -16.83 -15.49 3.90
CA ASP A 243 -17.87 -14.58 3.44
C ASP A 243 -17.79 -13.18 4.05
N SER A 244 -16.92 -12.95 5.03
CA SER A 244 -16.72 -11.61 5.60
C SER A 244 -16.28 -10.61 4.53
N TYR A 245 -16.79 -9.37 4.61
CA TYR A 245 -16.45 -8.28 3.69
C TYR A 245 -14.96 -7.96 3.68
N ILE A 246 -14.31 -8.02 4.86
CA ILE A 246 -12.86 -7.84 5.00
C ILE A 246 -12.17 -9.18 5.26
N GLN A 247 -11.01 -9.36 4.66
CA GLN A 247 -10.22 -10.59 4.68
C GLN A 247 -8.74 -10.29 4.94
N LYS A 248 -7.90 -11.32 5.06
CA LYS A 248 -6.44 -11.23 5.18
C LYS A 248 -5.98 -10.45 6.42
N GLN A 249 -6.76 -10.39 7.51
CA GLN A 249 -6.45 -9.61 8.69
C GLN A 249 -5.25 -10.15 9.46
N GLY A 250 -4.38 -9.25 9.88
CA GLY A 250 -3.15 -9.49 10.63
C GLY A 250 -2.18 -8.35 10.44
N HIS A 251 -0.97 -8.47 10.95
CA HIS A 251 0.12 -7.50 10.84
C HIS A 251 -0.33 -6.09 11.19
N GLY A 252 -0.24 -5.75 12.46
CA GLY A 252 -0.71 -4.46 12.93
C GLY A 252 -0.11 -4.06 14.29
N ALA A 253 -0.70 -3.04 14.89
CA ALA A 253 -0.22 -2.46 16.12
C ALA A 253 -1.36 -2.03 17.04
N LEU A 254 -1.10 -2.09 18.35
CA LEU A 254 -2.04 -1.75 19.42
C LEU A 254 -1.92 -0.27 19.82
N VAL A 255 -3.06 0.37 20.09
CA VAL A 255 -3.10 1.75 20.59
C VAL A 255 -4.19 1.93 21.62
N SER A 256 -3.96 2.80 22.61
CA SER A 256 -4.98 3.21 23.59
C SER A 256 -5.46 4.64 23.33
N THR A 257 -6.73 4.91 23.67
CA THR A 257 -7.28 6.28 23.75
C THR A 257 -6.83 6.97 25.03
N PRO A 258 -6.97 8.31 25.14
CA PRO A 258 -6.75 9.03 26.39
C PRO A 258 -7.59 8.47 27.55
N GLU A 259 -8.79 7.97 27.29
CA GLU A 259 -9.73 7.42 28.27
C GLU A 259 -9.50 5.94 28.58
N GLY A 260 -8.48 5.31 27.95
CA GLY A 260 -8.08 3.94 28.25
C GLY A 260 -8.84 2.87 27.46
N GLU A 261 -9.58 3.23 26.42
CA GLU A 261 -10.10 2.26 25.45
C GLU A 261 -8.96 1.79 24.52
N TRP A 262 -9.04 0.56 24.04
CA TRP A 262 -7.99 -0.04 23.24
C TRP A 262 -8.47 -0.37 21.82
N TYR A 263 -7.60 -0.12 20.85
CA TYR A 263 -7.83 -0.42 19.44
C TYR A 263 -6.61 -1.08 18.83
N TYR A 264 -6.84 -1.95 17.86
CA TYR A 264 -5.80 -2.61 17.07
C TYR A 264 -5.97 -2.26 15.59
N ALA A 265 -4.99 -1.58 15.01
CA ALA A 265 -4.96 -1.33 13.58
C ALA A 265 -4.18 -2.45 12.89
N SER A 266 -4.75 -3.02 11.84
CA SER A 266 -4.13 -4.13 11.09
C SER A 266 -4.36 -3.98 9.59
N LEU A 267 -3.55 -4.64 8.80
CA LEU A 267 -3.86 -4.76 7.39
C LEU A 267 -5.13 -5.61 7.18
N CYS A 268 -5.82 -5.34 6.09
CA CYS A 268 -6.92 -6.14 5.58
C CYS A 268 -6.99 -6.04 4.06
N ALA A 269 -7.82 -6.85 3.43
CA ALA A 269 -8.16 -6.72 2.02
C ALA A 269 -9.67 -6.88 1.82
N ARG A 270 -10.19 -6.31 0.73
CA ARG A 270 -11.58 -6.48 0.30
C ARG A 270 -11.62 -7.22 -1.04
N PRO A 271 -11.49 -8.55 -1.04
CA PRO A 271 -11.56 -9.32 -2.27
C PRO A 271 -12.99 -9.37 -2.81
N TRP A 272 -13.11 -9.40 -4.13
CA TRP A 272 -14.37 -9.62 -4.83
C TRP A 272 -14.32 -10.91 -5.65
N ASN A 273 -15.49 -11.51 -5.90
CA ASN A 273 -15.62 -12.71 -6.70
C ASN A 273 -16.45 -12.44 -7.96
N ARG A 274 -16.21 -13.19 -9.02
CA ARG A 274 -17.12 -13.23 -10.17
C ARG A 274 -18.33 -14.09 -9.82
N PRO A 275 -19.47 -13.85 -10.46
CA PRO A 275 -20.64 -14.71 -10.29
C PRO A 275 -20.28 -16.18 -10.53
N GLY A 276 -20.56 -17.04 -9.55
CA GLY A 276 -20.29 -18.48 -9.60
C GLY A 276 -18.87 -18.90 -9.18
N GLU A 277 -17.96 -17.97 -8.88
CA GLU A 277 -16.68 -18.31 -8.24
C GLU A 277 -16.89 -18.70 -6.76
N SER A 278 -16.03 -19.62 -6.30
CA SER A 278 -16.00 -20.01 -4.88
C SER A 278 -15.47 -18.88 -4.01
N ILE A 279 -16.00 -18.75 -2.77
CA ILE A 279 -15.41 -17.91 -1.73
C ILE A 279 -14.35 -18.67 -0.91
N TYR A 280 -14.07 -19.91 -1.22
CA TYR A 280 -13.09 -20.74 -0.48
C TYR A 280 -11.76 -20.89 -1.23
N ASP A 281 -11.80 -21.08 -2.56
CA ASP A 281 -10.59 -21.22 -3.38
C ASP A 281 -10.92 -20.96 -4.87
N PRO A 282 -10.34 -19.92 -5.50
CA PRO A 282 -9.73 -18.77 -4.84
C PRO A 282 -10.77 -17.96 -4.05
N ARG A 283 -10.35 -17.36 -2.94
CA ARG A 283 -11.26 -16.55 -2.10
C ARG A 283 -11.66 -15.21 -2.72
N GLY A 284 -11.15 -14.87 -3.88
CA GLY A 284 -11.47 -13.66 -4.63
C GLY A 284 -10.23 -12.85 -5.02
N TRP A 285 -10.47 -11.64 -5.52
CA TRP A 285 -9.50 -10.77 -6.18
C TRP A 285 -9.39 -9.43 -5.46
N SER A 286 -8.24 -9.15 -4.86
CA SER A 286 -7.98 -7.94 -4.05
C SER A 286 -7.33 -6.85 -4.91
N THR A 287 -8.11 -6.17 -5.77
CA THR A 287 -7.60 -5.13 -6.68
C THR A 287 -7.16 -3.86 -5.94
N LEU A 288 -7.76 -3.55 -4.79
CA LEU A 288 -7.39 -2.40 -3.97
C LEU A 288 -6.12 -2.66 -3.13
N GLY A 289 -5.60 -3.89 -3.18
CA GLY A 289 -4.44 -4.32 -2.41
C GLY A 289 -4.76 -4.49 -0.92
N ARG A 290 -3.72 -4.38 -0.10
CA ARG A 290 -3.84 -4.43 1.35
C ARG A 290 -4.13 -3.04 1.89
N GLU A 291 -5.26 -2.91 2.57
CA GLU A 291 -5.81 -1.68 3.15
C GLU A 291 -5.58 -1.68 4.67
N THR A 292 -5.89 -0.60 5.38
CA THR A 292 -5.81 -0.56 6.85
C THR A 292 -7.20 -0.60 7.48
N SER A 293 -7.41 -1.54 8.40
CA SER A 293 -8.59 -1.64 9.25
C SER A 293 -8.26 -1.34 10.71
N ILE A 294 -9.28 -1.14 11.53
CA ILE A 294 -9.17 -0.99 12.99
C ILE A 294 -10.21 -1.85 13.69
N GLN A 295 -9.83 -2.46 14.81
CA GLN A 295 -10.71 -3.28 15.62
C GLN A 295 -10.66 -2.83 17.08
N LYS A 296 -11.79 -2.88 17.79
CA LYS A 296 -11.84 -2.56 19.21
C LYS A 296 -11.37 -3.75 20.03
N VAL A 297 -10.56 -3.48 21.07
CA VAL A 297 -9.91 -4.48 21.91
C VAL A 297 -10.37 -4.32 23.35
N TYR A 298 -10.60 -5.44 24.04
CA TYR A 298 -10.76 -5.47 25.48
C TYR A 298 -9.78 -6.47 26.11
N TRP A 299 -9.56 -6.38 27.41
CA TRP A 299 -8.72 -7.31 28.17
C TRP A 299 -9.63 -8.25 28.95
N ASP A 300 -9.42 -9.58 28.80
CA ASP A 300 -10.16 -10.58 29.56
C ASP A 300 -9.67 -10.68 31.01
N ASP A 301 -10.36 -11.49 31.83
CA ASP A 301 -10.05 -11.65 33.25
C ASP A 301 -8.68 -12.30 33.51
N GLU A 302 -8.10 -12.98 32.51
CA GLU A 302 -6.75 -13.57 32.55
C GLU A 302 -5.68 -12.61 32.08
N GLY A 303 -6.07 -11.41 31.64
CA GLY A 303 -5.18 -10.36 31.14
C GLY A 303 -4.72 -10.57 29.70
N TRP A 304 -5.46 -11.32 28.89
CA TRP A 304 -5.22 -11.39 27.45
C TRP A 304 -6.03 -10.36 26.67
N PRO A 305 -5.46 -9.74 25.64
CA PRO A 305 -6.24 -8.87 24.76
C PRO A 305 -7.15 -9.72 23.86
N ARG A 306 -8.34 -9.21 23.60
CA ARG A 306 -9.36 -9.85 22.75
C ARG A 306 -10.01 -8.83 21.83
N ILE A 307 -10.32 -9.24 20.61
CA ILE A 307 -11.14 -8.43 19.71
C ILE A 307 -12.60 -8.45 20.18
N GLU A 308 -13.23 -7.30 20.26
CA GLU A 308 -14.62 -7.19 20.68
C GLU A 308 -15.56 -7.94 19.72
N GLY A 309 -16.26 -8.94 20.26
CA GLY A 309 -17.18 -9.80 19.53
C GLY A 309 -16.54 -10.97 18.77
N GLY A 310 -15.31 -11.35 19.14
CA GLY A 310 -14.59 -12.53 18.63
C GLY A 310 -13.43 -12.17 17.70
N HIS A 311 -12.62 -13.14 17.34
CA HIS A 311 -11.38 -12.94 16.58
C HIS A 311 -11.57 -12.53 15.11
N GLY A 312 -12.81 -12.56 14.57
CA GLY A 312 -13.10 -12.11 13.21
C GLY A 312 -13.09 -10.59 13.10
N GLY A 313 -12.32 -10.04 12.17
CA GLY A 313 -12.34 -8.61 11.92
C GLY A 313 -13.69 -8.14 11.36
N LYS A 314 -14.18 -7.01 11.87
CA LYS A 314 -15.50 -6.45 11.58
C LYS A 314 -15.42 -5.27 10.63
N THR A 315 -16.42 -5.17 9.77
CA THR A 315 -16.60 -4.01 8.86
C THR A 315 -16.98 -2.75 9.64
N PHE A 316 -17.79 -2.87 10.69
CA PHE A 316 -18.20 -1.74 11.52
C PHE A 316 -17.75 -1.95 12.96
N VAL A 317 -17.08 -0.95 13.50
CA VAL A 317 -16.48 -0.96 14.84
C VAL A 317 -16.98 0.24 15.62
N GLU A 318 -17.31 0.03 16.90
CA GLU A 318 -17.65 1.15 17.79
C GLU A 318 -16.44 2.05 17.99
N GLY A 319 -16.61 3.33 17.70
CA GLY A 319 -15.55 4.34 17.91
C GLY A 319 -15.38 4.74 19.36
N PRO A 320 -14.32 5.49 19.70
CA PRO A 320 -14.07 5.98 21.05
C PRO A 320 -15.27 6.76 21.58
N LYS A 321 -15.60 6.56 22.87
CA LYS A 321 -16.81 7.12 23.49
C LYS A 321 -16.85 8.63 23.47
N ASP A 322 -15.70 9.26 23.66
CA ASP A 322 -15.56 10.72 23.75
C ASP A 322 -15.09 11.37 22.44
N ALA A 323 -14.94 10.57 21.36
CA ALA A 323 -14.55 11.10 20.07
C ALA A 323 -15.67 11.94 19.45
N ILE A 324 -15.33 13.16 19.03
CA ILE A 324 -16.20 14.01 18.21
C ILE A 324 -15.85 13.73 16.76
N PHE A 325 -16.68 12.93 16.10
CA PHE A 325 -16.49 12.63 14.69
C PHE A 325 -16.85 13.84 13.83
N THR A 326 -15.90 14.25 12.99
CA THR A 326 -16.19 15.21 11.92
C THR A 326 -16.95 14.50 10.79
N GLU A 327 -17.75 15.24 10.03
CA GLU A 327 -18.30 14.70 8.79
C GLU A 327 -17.15 14.32 7.87
N SER A 328 -17.09 13.05 7.50
CA SER A 328 -16.07 12.52 6.59
C SER A 328 -16.38 12.98 5.16
N ALA A 329 -15.35 13.34 4.42
CA ALA A 329 -15.45 13.23 2.97
C ALA A 329 -15.75 11.75 2.67
N SER A 330 -16.88 11.46 2.06
CA SER A 330 -17.34 10.09 1.80
C SER A 330 -16.47 9.37 0.77
N ASP A 331 -15.64 10.12 0.02
CA ASP A 331 -14.82 9.61 -1.07
C ASP A 331 -13.42 10.27 -1.11
N ASN A 332 -12.53 9.74 -1.96
CA ASN A 332 -11.22 10.29 -2.25
C ASN A 332 -11.15 10.87 -3.67
N SER A 333 -12.28 11.38 -4.19
CA SER A 333 -12.31 12.06 -5.49
C SER A 333 -11.33 13.23 -5.51
N GLN A 334 -10.66 13.38 -6.62
CA GLN A 334 -9.61 14.39 -6.81
C GLN A 334 -9.73 15.02 -8.19
N GLN A 335 -9.58 16.33 -8.23
CA GLN A 335 -9.31 17.07 -9.46
C GLN A 335 -7.93 17.72 -9.33
N ASP A 336 -7.10 17.57 -10.35
CA ASP A 336 -5.79 18.21 -10.41
C ASP A 336 -5.66 18.97 -11.74
N ASP A 337 -5.59 20.26 -11.65
CA ASP A 337 -5.38 21.15 -12.79
C ASP A 337 -3.89 21.46 -13.05
N PHE A 338 -3.01 20.88 -12.21
CA PHE A 338 -1.56 21.06 -12.29
C PHE A 338 -1.10 22.52 -12.25
N THR A 339 -1.81 23.37 -11.52
CA THR A 339 -1.40 24.78 -11.29
C THR A 339 -0.29 24.90 -10.25
N SER A 340 -0.20 23.94 -9.31
CA SER A 340 0.84 23.88 -8.28
C SER A 340 2.21 23.52 -8.89
N PRO A 341 3.31 24.15 -8.43
CA PRO A 341 4.67 23.76 -8.84
C PRO A 341 5.15 22.45 -8.18
N ALA A 342 4.38 21.87 -7.28
CA ALA A 342 4.61 20.57 -6.65
C ALA A 342 3.44 19.64 -6.95
N LEU A 343 3.73 18.35 -7.10
CA LEU A 343 2.68 17.32 -7.22
C LEU A 343 1.82 17.28 -5.96
N ASP A 344 0.52 17.05 -6.14
CA ASP A 344 -0.38 16.72 -5.04
C ASP A 344 0.13 15.47 -4.30
N PRO A 345 0.04 15.41 -2.96
CA PRO A 345 0.55 14.28 -2.15
C PRO A 345 -0.07 12.91 -2.47
N ASN A 346 -1.19 12.85 -3.18
CA ASN A 346 -1.78 11.59 -3.63
C ASN A 346 -1.04 10.98 -4.84
N TRP A 347 -0.26 11.78 -5.59
CA TRP A 347 0.59 11.27 -6.64
C TRP A 347 1.81 10.55 -6.07
N ASN A 348 2.14 9.44 -6.67
CA ASN A 348 3.31 8.63 -6.36
C ASN A 348 4.09 8.35 -7.64
N THR A 349 5.38 8.14 -7.51
CA THR A 349 6.25 7.67 -8.58
C THR A 349 6.82 6.30 -8.24
N LEU A 350 7.47 5.64 -9.17
CA LEU A 350 8.12 4.36 -8.91
C LEU A 350 9.62 4.56 -8.66
N ARG A 351 10.09 4.12 -7.49
CA ARG A 351 11.52 3.99 -7.10
C ARG A 351 12.33 5.27 -6.99
N VAL A 352 11.94 6.33 -7.68
CA VAL A 352 12.65 7.61 -7.69
C VAL A 352 11.67 8.77 -7.48
N PRO A 353 12.10 9.90 -6.89
CA PRO A 353 11.25 11.06 -6.74
C PRO A 353 10.92 11.71 -8.08
N PHE A 354 9.82 12.45 -8.12
CA PHE A 354 9.51 13.33 -9.24
C PHE A 354 10.55 14.46 -9.31
N THR A 355 11.30 14.50 -10.41
CA THR A 355 12.35 15.51 -10.64
C THR A 355 12.25 16.07 -12.04
N ALA A 356 12.98 17.15 -12.33
CA ALA A 356 13.05 17.75 -13.66
C ALA A 356 13.52 16.77 -14.77
N LYS A 357 14.17 15.65 -14.40
CA LYS A 357 14.53 14.58 -15.34
C LYS A 357 13.28 13.79 -15.77
N MET A 358 12.29 13.63 -14.90
CA MET A 358 11.02 12.96 -15.19
C MET A 358 10.03 13.93 -15.84
N GLY A 359 9.98 15.16 -15.34
CA GLY A 359 9.05 16.17 -15.84
C GLY A 359 8.95 17.39 -14.94
N THR A 360 7.94 18.20 -15.19
CA THR A 360 7.60 19.40 -14.41
C THR A 360 6.10 19.53 -14.25
N THR A 361 5.65 20.14 -13.16
CA THR A 361 4.26 20.53 -12.92
C THR A 361 4.16 22.01 -12.62
N GLY A 362 3.02 22.62 -12.90
CA GLY A 362 2.75 24.04 -12.69
C GLY A 362 2.15 24.71 -13.92
N ASN A 363 1.62 25.91 -13.73
CA ASN A 363 1.04 26.73 -14.78
C ASN A 363 -0.10 26.03 -15.56
N GLY A 364 -0.87 25.18 -14.90
CA GLY A 364 -2.03 24.50 -15.48
C GLY A 364 -1.71 23.25 -16.27
N LYS A 365 -0.51 22.68 -16.13
CA LYS A 365 -0.13 21.43 -16.79
C LYS A 365 0.93 20.64 -16.05
N LEU A 366 0.91 19.33 -16.24
CA LEU A 366 2.00 18.42 -16.00
C LEU A 366 2.69 18.11 -17.33
N THR A 367 3.99 18.25 -17.39
CA THR A 367 4.81 17.81 -18.54
C THR A 367 5.63 16.61 -18.10
N LEU A 368 5.47 15.46 -18.77
CA LEU A 368 6.32 14.29 -18.60
C LEU A 368 7.29 14.17 -19.79
N ILE A 369 8.55 13.88 -19.50
CA ILE A 369 9.58 13.61 -20.49
C ILE A 369 9.62 12.11 -20.73
N GLY A 370 9.39 11.65 -21.95
CA GLY A 370 9.40 10.24 -22.29
C GLY A 370 10.73 9.57 -21.94
N GLN A 371 10.64 8.45 -21.23
CA GLN A 371 11.77 7.61 -20.79
C GLN A 371 11.51 6.14 -21.13
N GLY A 372 11.96 5.20 -20.28
CA GLY A 372 11.76 3.77 -20.45
C GLY A 372 10.29 3.33 -20.36
N SER A 373 10.04 2.06 -20.60
CA SER A 373 8.71 1.45 -20.54
C SER A 373 8.13 1.40 -19.14
N LEU A 374 6.84 1.10 -19.06
CA LEU A 374 6.15 0.80 -17.80
C LEU A 374 6.69 -0.46 -17.09
N ALA A 375 7.51 -1.27 -17.76
CA ALA A 375 8.22 -2.40 -17.17
C ALA A 375 9.65 -2.04 -16.68
N ASN A 376 10.08 -0.78 -16.78
CA ASN A 376 11.41 -0.36 -16.40
C ASN A 376 11.51 -0.11 -14.89
N THR A 377 12.56 -0.65 -14.26
CA THR A 377 12.82 -0.48 -12.82
C THR A 377 13.81 0.65 -12.48
N HIS A 378 14.32 1.38 -13.48
CA HIS A 378 15.34 2.41 -13.32
C HIS A 378 14.87 3.81 -13.67
N ASP A 379 14.55 4.03 -14.93
CA ASP A 379 14.21 5.36 -15.46
C ASP A 379 12.89 5.24 -16.24
N LEU A 380 11.82 5.69 -15.61
CA LEU A 380 10.48 5.68 -16.20
C LEU A 380 9.74 6.96 -15.83
N SER A 381 8.92 7.47 -16.72
CA SER A 381 8.06 8.62 -16.46
C SER A 381 6.63 8.18 -16.23
N LEU A 382 6.31 7.98 -14.95
CA LEU A 382 4.99 7.61 -14.44
C LEU A 382 4.72 8.37 -13.15
N ILE A 383 3.57 9.04 -13.09
CA ILE A 383 2.95 9.43 -11.82
C ILE A 383 1.61 8.71 -11.70
N ALA A 384 1.31 8.18 -10.53
CA ALA A 384 0.09 7.41 -10.34
C ALA A 384 -0.48 7.60 -8.93
N ARG A 385 -1.80 7.40 -8.81
CA ARG A 385 -2.51 7.36 -7.54
C ARG A 385 -3.20 6.02 -7.36
N ARG A 386 -3.43 5.64 -6.10
CA ARG A 386 -4.08 4.38 -5.71
C ARG A 386 -5.52 4.30 -6.22
N TRP A 387 -5.95 3.11 -6.64
CA TRP A 387 -7.37 2.78 -6.64
C TRP A 387 -7.85 2.75 -5.19
N GLN A 388 -8.94 3.46 -4.88
CA GLN A 388 -9.47 3.53 -3.53
C GLN A 388 -10.97 3.16 -3.47
N ALA A 389 -11.57 2.86 -4.61
CA ALA A 389 -12.94 2.38 -4.77
C ALA A 389 -13.02 1.30 -5.85
N PHE A 390 -14.05 0.45 -5.77
CA PHE A 390 -14.32 -0.56 -6.80
C PHE A 390 -15.00 0.03 -8.04
N TYR A 391 -15.66 1.17 -7.89
CA TYR A 391 -16.36 1.88 -8.96
C TYR A 391 -15.85 3.31 -9.02
N PHE A 392 -15.18 3.65 -10.08
CA PHE A 392 -14.69 5.02 -10.32
C PHE A 392 -14.46 5.28 -11.81
N ASP A 393 -14.39 6.55 -12.15
CA ASP A 393 -13.90 7.06 -13.42
C ASP A 393 -12.63 7.88 -13.19
N ALA A 394 -11.64 7.76 -14.09
CA ALA A 394 -10.52 8.68 -14.11
C ALA A 394 -10.27 9.17 -15.52
N ALA A 395 -10.09 10.49 -15.67
CA ALA A 395 -9.97 11.15 -16.96
C ALA A 395 -8.81 12.14 -16.98
N VAL A 396 -8.24 12.35 -18.16
CA VAL A 396 -7.17 13.32 -18.38
C VAL A 396 -7.21 13.86 -19.80
N LYS A 397 -6.86 15.15 -19.98
CA LYS A 397 -6.63 15.78 -21.26
C LYS A 397 -5.14 15.71 -21.60
N VAL A 398 -4.79 15.18 -22.77
CA VAL A 398 -3.41 14.91 -23.21
C VAL A 398 -3.10 15.67 -24.49
N LYS A 399 -1.93 16.29 -24.54
CA LYS A 399 -1.30 16.81 -25.77
C LYS A 399 0.02 16.07 -25.96
N PHE A 400 0.18 15.41 -27.09
CA PHE A 400 1.36 14.65 -27.43
C PHE A 400 1.52 14.54 -28.95
N GLU A 401 2.73 14.78 -29.45
CA GLU A 401 3.03 14.74 -30.89
C GLU A 401 4.13 13.69 -31.18
N PRO A 402 3.76 12.40 -31.20
CA PRO A 402 4.69 11.34 -31.55
C PRO A 402 4.97 11.33 -33.04
N PHE A 403 6.19 10.98 -33.40
CA PHE A 403 6.61 10.76 -34.80
C PHE A 403 7.12 9.33 -35.03
N SER A 404 7.02 8.48 -34.04
CA SER A 404 7.44 7.08 -34.05
C SER A 404 6.54 6.24 -33.15
N TYR A 405 6.32 4.99 -33.52
CA TYR A 405 5.63 3.99 -32.68
C TYR A 405 6.36 3.70 -31.36
N GLN A 406 7.62 4.13 -31.24
CA GLN A 406 8.44 4.01 -30.04
C GLN A 406 8.15 5.10 -29.01
N GLN A 407 7.24 6.00 -29.31
CA GLN A 407 6.83 7.11 -28.45
C GLN A 407 5.37 6.94 -28.07
N MET A 408 5.07 6.96 -26.77
CA MET A 408 3.74 6.72 -26.21
C MET A 408 3.47 7.66 -25.05
N ALA A 409 2.25 8.19 -24.95
CA ALA A 409 1.82 8.95 -23.77
C ALA A 409 0.33 8.83 -23.55
N GLY A 410 -0.10 8.70 -22.29
CA GLY A 410 -1.53 8.53 -21.96
C GLY A 410 -1.83 8.12 -20.53
N LEU A 411 -2.93 7.37 -20.37
CA LEU A 411 -3.52 6.94 -19.10
C LEU A 411 -3.31 5.43 -18.90
N THR A 412 -2.77 5.06 -17.76
CA THR A 412 -2.50 3.66 -17.41
C THR A 412 -3.25 3.22 -16.16
N ASN A 413 -3.65 1.95 -16.10
CA ASN A 413 -3.92 1.23 -14.87
C ASN A 413 -2.75 0.28 -14.62
N TYR A 414 -2.16 0.33 -13.45
CA TYR A 414 -0.86 -0.24 -13.14
C TYR A 414 -0.87 -0.97 -11.80
N TYR A 415 -0.32 -2.17 -11.77
CA TYR A 415 -0.05 -2.89 -10.53
C TYR A 415 1.46 -2.98 -10.27
N ASN A 416 2.21 -3.56 -11.22
CA ASN A 416 3.67 -3.65 -11.19
C ASN A 416 4.26 -3.72 -12.61
N ASP A 417 5.57 -3.88 -12.75
CA ASP A 417 6.30 -3.94 -14.02
C ASP A 417 5.83 -5.04 -14.99
N ARG A 418 5.07 -6.03 -14.52
CA ARG A 418 4.56 -7.16 -15.30
C ARG A 418 3.04 -7.18 -15.49
N HIS A 419 2.31 -6.31 -14.80
CA HIS A 419 0.84 -6.26 -14.80
C HIS A 419 0.37 -4.81 -14.90
N TRP A 420 0.09 -4.36 -16.10
CA TRP A 420 -0.40 -3.04 -16.41
C TRP A 420 -1.11 -3.00 -17.75
N ASN A 421 -1.92 -1.97 -17.97
CA ASN A 421 -2.45 -1.65 -19.27
C ASN A 421 -2.43 -0.14 -19.48
N PHE A 422 -2.49 0.27 -20.74
CA PHE A 422 -2.18 1.61 -21.15
C PHE A 422 -3.01 1.99 -22.37
N VAL A 423 -3.82 3.05 -22.28
CA VAL A 423 -4.40 3.74 -23.42
C VAL A 423 -3.50 4.94 -23.73
N PHE A 424 -3.04 5.05 -24.95
CA PHE A 424 -2.01 6.02 -25.27
C PHE A 424 -2.09 6.56 -26.70
N LEU A 425 -1.59 7.78 -26.89
CA LEU A 425 -1.23 8.33 -28.17
C LEU A 425 0.13 7.76 -28.61
N THR A 426 0.22 7.37 -29.88
CA THR A 426 1.44 6.91 -30.53
C THR A 426 1.37 7.24 -32.03
N TRP A 427 2.27 6.68 -32.81
CA TRP A 427 2.33 6.88 -34.25
C TRP A 427 2.47 5.55 -34.98
N ASN A 428 1.84 5.41 -36.14
CA ASN A 428 2.11 4.30 -37.06
C ASN A 428 2.25 4.79 -38.51
N GLU A 429 2.83 3.95 -39.35
CA GLU A 429 3.20 4.26 -40.74
C GLU A 429 2.00 4.49 -41.65
N ILE A 430 0.80 3.98 -41.27
CA ILE A 430 -0.41 4.04 -42.11
C ILE A 430 -1.22 5.29 -41.82
N ASN A 431 -1.43 5.59 -40.54
CA ASN A 431 -2.38 6.61 -40.08
C ASN A 431 -1.70 7.84 -39.44
N GLY A 432 -0.37 7.81 -39.24
CA GLY A 432 0.32 8.84 -38.48
C GLY A 432 0.00 8.73 -36.98
N LYS A 433 -0.47 9.82 -36.37
CA LYS A 433 -0.86 9.87 -34.96
C LYS A 433 -2.12 9.04 -34.70
N VAL A 434 -2.06 8.10 -33.76
CA VAL A 434 -3.13 7.16 -33.44
C VAL A 434 -3.29 6.95 -31.94
N ILE A 435 -4.47 6.43 -31.54
CA ILE A 435 -4.73 5.89 -30.22
C ILE A 435 -4.60 4.37 -30.28
N GLU A 436 -3.91 3.79 -29.31
CA GLU A 436 -3.76 2.34 -29.11
C GLU A 436 -4.07 1.97 -27.65
N VAL A 437 -4.40 0.68 -27.43
CA VAL A 437 -4.53 0.08 -26.09
C VAL A 437 -3.62 -1.14 -26.00
N GLY A 438 -2.70 -1.10 -25.05
CA GLY A 438 -1.78 -2.19 -24.75
C GLY A 438 -1.97 -2.73 -23.34
N GLU A 439 -1.77 -4.03 -23.17
CA GLU A 439 -1.74 -4.71 -21.88
C GLU A 439 -0.44 -5.50 -21.74
N ASN A 440 0.18 -5.41 -20.58
CA ASN A 440 1.20 -6.34 -20.14
C ASN A 440 0.61 -7.22 -19.02
N ASN A 441 0.47 -8.51 -19.32
CA ASN A 441 -0.05 -9.49 -18.39
C ASN A 441 0.98 -10.61 -18.21
N ARG A 442 1.55 -10.72 -17.01
CA ARG A 442 2.63 -11.66 -16.67
C ARG A 442 3.88 -11.50 -17.57
N GLY A 443 4.15 -10.27 -17.97
CA GLY A 443 5.26 -9.95 -18.88
C GLY A 443 4.98 -10.22 -20.36
N LYS A 444 3.75 -10.66 -20.70
CA LYS A 444 3.33 -10.84 -22.11
C LYS A 444 2.54 -9.61 -22.57
N TYR A 445 3.06 -8.91 -23.57
CA TYR A 445 2.39 -7.76 -24.16
C TYR A 445 1.32 -8.18 -25.19
N THR A 446 0.17 -7.49 -25.14
CA THR A 446 -0.92 -7.59 -26.10
C THR A 446 -1.30 -6.18 -26.57
N SER A 447 -1.25 -5.94 -27.89
CA SER A 447 -1.86 -4.77 -28.52
C SER A 447 -3.29 -5.14 -28.91
N TYR A 448 -4.27 -4.38 -28.47
CA TYR A 448 -5.69 -4.73 -28.66
C TYR A 448 -6.26 -4.22 -29.98
N LEU A 449 -5.89 -2.99 -30.39
CA LEU A 449 -6.44 -2.40 -31.60
C LEU A 449 -5.66 -2.82 -32.85
N LYS A 450 -4.38 -3.04 -32.76
CA LYS A 450 -3.53 -3.52 -33.88
C LYS A 450 -3.72 -2.64 -35.13
N ASP A 451 -4.12 -3.29 -36.25
CA ASP A 451 -4.37 -2.62 -37.52
C ASP A 451 -5.59 -1.66 -37.48
N ASN A 452 -6.40 -1.73 -36.42
CA ASN A 452 -7.56 -0.87 -36.20
C ASN A 452 -7.26 0.27 -35.19
N ALA A 453 -5.99 0.63 -35.02
CA ALA A 453 -5.61 1.79 -34.19
C ALA A 453 -6.41 3.03 -34.62
N ILE A 454 -6.95 3.76 -33.65
CA ILE A 454 -7.87 4.86 -33.92
C ILE A 454 -7.08 6.07 -34.41
N LYS A 455 -7.30 6.46 -35.67
CA LYS A 455 -6.64 7.66 -36.23
C LYS A 455 -7.09 8.92 -35.48
N VAL A 456 -6.12 9.73 -35.04
CA VAL A 456 -6.38 11.08 -34.56
C VAL A 456 -6.56 11.98 -35.78
N PRO A 457 -7.68 12.71 -35.94
CA PRO A 457 -7.88 13.61 -37.08
C PRO A 457 -6.81 14.69 -37.15
N ASP A 458 -6.47 15.07 -38.36
CA ASP A 458 -5.49 16.15 -38.61
C ASP A 458 -5.97 17.47 -37.96
N GLY A 459 -5.06 18.15 -37.26
CA GLY A 459 -5.37 19.39 -36.53
C GLY A 459 -5.95 19.20 -35.11
N VAL A 460 -6.21 17.97 -34.67
CA VAL A 460 -6.57 17.70 -33.28
C VAL A 460 -5.32 17.79 -32.41
N GLU A 461 -5.27 18.82 -31.57
CA GLU A 461 -4.16 19.10 -30.67
C GLU A 461 -4.26 18.30 -29.36
N TYR A 462 -5.49 18.12 -28.84
CA TYR A 462 -5.74 17.49 -27.55
C TYR A 462 -6.62 16.25 -27.73
N VAL A 463 -6.32 15.21 -26.94
CA VAL A 463 -7.14 14.01 -26.80
C VAL A 463 -7.43 13.81 -25.32
N TRP A 464 -8.69 13.53 -25.00
CA TRP A 464 -9.07 13.14 -23.65
C TRP A 464 -9.14 11.62 -23.59
N PHE A 465 -8.55 11.05 -22.54
CA PHE A 465 -8.71 9.66 -22.17
C PHE A 465 -9.50 9.54 -20.88
N ARG A 466 -10.35 8.54 -20.79
CA ARG A 466 -11.05 8.17 -19.57
C ARG A 466 -11.02 6.65 -19.39
N THR A 467 -10.65 6.18 -18.18
CA THR A 467 -10.86 4.80 -17.74
C THR A 467 -12.10 4.72 -16.87
N LYS A 468 -12.89 3.67 -17.07
CA LYS A 468 -14.12 3.39 -16.30
C LYS A 468 -13.93 2.06 -15.59
N VAL A 469 -13.70 2.09 -14.28
CA VAL A 469 -13.54 0.89 -13.46
C VAL A 469 -14.88 0.50 -12.86
N ARG A 470 -15.26 -0.76 -13.02
CA ARG A 470 -16.56 -1.31 -12.60
C ARG A 470 -16.35 -2.67 -11.90
N LYS A 471 -15.59 -2.62 -10.78
CA LYS A 471 -15.26 -3.75 -9.90
C LYS A 471 -14.52 -4.88 -10.62
N GLN A 472 -15.21 -5.65 -11.44
CA GLN A 472 -14.66 -6.83 -12.12
C GLN A 472 -13.97 -6.51 -13.44
N THR A 473 -14.35 -5.41 -14.06
CA THR A 473 -13.88 -5.00 -15.37
C THR A 473 -13.57 -3.53 -15.42
N TYR A 474 -12.78 -3.12 -16.38
CA TYR A 474 -12.60 -1.73 -16.76
C TYR A 474 -12.46 -1.58 -18.27
N SER A 475 -12.77 -0.39 -18.76
CA SER A 475 -12.70 -0.03 -20.16
C SER A 475 -12.08 1.36 -20.32
N TYR A 476 -11.80 1.73 -21.55
CA TYR A 476 -11.31 3.04 -21.91
C TYR A 476 -12.26 3.75 -22.88
N GLU A 477 -12.30 5.06 -22.77
CA GLU A 477 -12.95 5.96 -23.70
C GLU A 477 -11.96 7.04 -24.14
N TYR A 478 -12.20 7.60 -25.32
CA TYR A 478 -11.49 8.77 -25.82
C TYR A 478 -12.46 9.85 -26.30
N SER A 479 -11.97 11.09 -26.35
CA SER A 479 -12.70 12.21 -26.93
C SER A 479 -11.72 13.14 -27.64
N PHE A 480 -12.18 13.79 -28.74
CA PHE A 480 -11.42 14.82 -29.43
C PHE A 480 -11.93 16.25 -29.13
N ASP A 481 -13.04 16.37 -28.43
CA ASP A 481 -13.67 17.66 -28.08
C ASP A 481 -13.82 17.88 -26.55
N GLY A 482 -13.53 16.82 -25.75
CA GLY A 482 -13.68 16.84 -24.29
C GLY A 482 -15.12 16.73 -23.80
N VAL A 483 -16.10 16.58 -24.70
CA VAL A 483 -17.52 16.50 -24.39
C VAL A 483 -18.10 15.16 -24.79
N THR A 484 -17.86 14.74 -26.01
CA THR A 484 -18.37 13.49 -26.58
C THR A 484 -17.33 12.40 -26.43
N PHE A 485 -17.55 11.46 -25.52
CA PHE A 485 -16.68 10.33 -25.33
C PHE A 485 -17.13 9.12 -26.14
N THR A 486 -16.18 8.47 -26.80
CA THR A 486 -16.37 7.24 -27.57
C THR A 486 -15.70 6.09 -26.86
N GLU A 487 -16.42 5.02 -26.61
CA GLU A 487 -15.88 3.81 -26.00
C GLU A 487 -14.91 3.11 -26.97
N ILE A 488 -13.74 2.72 -26.46
CA ILE A 488 -12.80 1.85 -27.15
C ILE A 488 -13.29 0.41 -26.95
N PRO A 489 -13.48 -0.39 -28.03
CA PRO A 489 -14.11 -1.72 -27.93
C PRO A 489 -13.15 -2.76 -27.30
N VAL A 490 -12.65 -2.47 -26.11
CA VAL A 490 -11.75 -3.30 -25.31
C VAL A 490 -12.23 -3.31 -23.87
N GLN A 491 -12.65 -4.45 -23.38
CA GLN A 491 -12.99 -4.66 -21.98
C GLN A 491 -11.87 -5.48 -21.33
N LEU A 492 -11.33 -5.00 -20.23
CA LEU A 492 -10.21 -5.57 -19.51
C LEU A 492 -10.68 -6.17 -18.18
N ASP A 493 -9.99 -7.22 -17.74
CA ASP A 493 -10.28 -7.93 -16.50
C ASP A 493 -9.53 -7.28 -15.33
N ALA A 494 -10.26 -6.75 -14.35
CA ALA A 494 -9.68 -6.10 -13.20
C ALA A 494 -8.90 -7.07 -12.28
N ALA A 495 -9.19 -8.38 -12.31
CA ALA A 495 -8.46 -9.37 -11.52
C ALA A 495 -6.95 -9.36 -11.84
N VAL A 496 -6.57 -9.06 -13.09
CA VAL A 496 -5.15 -8.98 -13.51
C VAL A 496 -4.34 -7.98 -12.68
N LEU A 497 -5.02 -6.99 -12.09
CA LEU A 497 -4.42 -5.97 -11.22
C LEU A 497 -4.68 -6.24 -9.73
N SER A 498 -4.82 -7.50 -9.32
CA SER A 498 -5.03 -7.90 -7.92
C SER A 498 -3.82 -8.65 -7.35
N ASP A 499 -3.63 -8.54 -6.03
CA ASP A 499 -2.63 -9.32 -5.30
C ASP A 499 -2.73 -10.81 -5.62
N ASP A 500 -3.96 -11.33 -5.63
CA ASP A 500 -4.25 -12.76 -5.75
C ASP A 500 -3.93 -13.31 -7.15
N TYR A 501 -4.07 -12.48 -8.19
CA TYR A 501 -3.66 -12.85 -9.55
C TYR A 501 -2.15 -12.78 -9.73
N VAL A 502 -1.54 -11.72 -9.22
CA VAL A 502 -0.09 -11.48 -9.32
C VAL A 502 0.68 -12.56 -8.55
N LEU A 503 0.20 -12.97 -7.37
CA LEU A 503 0.75 -14.07 -6.58
C LEU A 503 0.93 -15.35 -7.40
N GLN A 504 0.01 -15.66 -8.33
CA GLN A 504 0.07 -16.86 -9.14
C GLN A 504 1.18 -16.85 -10.21
N SER A 505 1.80 -15.72 -10.47
CA SER A 505 2.72 -15.51 -11.59
C SER A 505 4.18 -15.23 -11.22
N TYR A 506 4.55 -15.33 -9.97
CA TYR A 506 5.84 -14.92 -9.41
C TYR A 506 6.14 -13.42 -9.57
N GLY A 507 6.55 -12.80 -8.49
CA GLY A 507 7.05 -11.43 -8.42
C GLY A 507 6.03 -10.43 -7.91
N GLY A 508 6.24 -9.99 -6.68
CA GLY A 508 5.75 -8.75 -6.11
C GLY A 508 4.23 -8.53 -6.08
N PHE A 509 3.52 -9.13 -5.12
CA PHE A 509 2.06 -9.00 -4.95
C PHE A 509 1.65 -8.19 -3.71
N PHE A 510 2.52 -7.27 -3.23
CA PHE A 510 2.30 -6.61 -1.93
C PHE A 510 1.68 -5.22 -2.02
N THR A 511 1.38 -4.72 -3.21
CA THR A 511 0.87 -3.36 -3.40
C THR A 511 -0.65 -3.34 -3.62
N GLY A 512 -1.10 -2.84 -4.74
CA GLY A 512 -2.50 -2.73 -5.19
C GLY A 512 -2.53 -2.02 -6.53
N ALA A 513 -3.70 -1.88 -7.12
CA ALA A 513 -3.86 -1.18 -8.39
C ALA A 513 -3.72 0.34 -8.23
N PHE A 514 -3.14 0.97 -9.25
CA PHE A 514 -3.00 2.41 -9.40
C PHE A 514 -3.55 2.85 -10.76
N VAL A 515 -3.98 4.10 -10.84
CA VAL A 515 -4.27 4.79 -12.10
C VAL A 515 -3.29 5.94 -12.26
N GLY A 516 -2.71 6.11 -13.45
CA GLY A 516 -1.62 7.06 -13.62
C GLY A 516 -1.43 7.58 -15.03
N LEU A 517 -0.53 8.55 -15.14
CA LEU A 517 -0.13 9.25 -16.34
C LEU A 517 1.31 8.86 -16.69
N ALA A 518 1.54 8.45 -17.93
CA ALA A 518 2.86 7.97 -18.34
C ALA A 518 3.29 8.51 -19.70
N ALA A 519 4.61 8.64 -19.87
CA ALA A 519 5.25 8.96 -21.15
C ALA A 519 6.46 8.05 -21.37
N VAL A 520 6.55 7.48 -22.57
CA VAL A 520 7.60 6.54 -23.00
C VAL A 520 8.25 7.08 -24.27
N ASP A 521 9.57 7.02 -24.36
CA ASP A 521 10.33 7.37 -25.57
C ASP A 521 11.56 6.47 -25.70
N TYR A 522 11.43 5.39 -26.45
CA TYR A 522 12.56 4.52 -26.79
C TYR A 522 13.50 5.11 -27.85
N ALA A 523 13.00 6.07 -28.62
CA ALA A 523 13.81 6.74 -29.64
C ALA A 523 14.89 7.64 -29.02
N GLY A 524 14.76 7.97 -27.73
CA GLY A 524 15.78 8.68 -26.96
C GLY A 524 15.81 10.20 -27.19
N TYR A 525 14.74 10.77 -27.73
CA TYR A 525 14.63 12.22 -27.96
C TYR A 525 14.09 12.97 -26.73
N GLY A 526 13.59 12.24 -25.72
CA GLY A 526 12.96 12.85 -24.57
C GLY A 526 11.70 13.62 -24.95
N THR A 527 10.89 13.05 -25.84
CA THR A 527 9.65 13.66 -26.33
C THR A 527 8.73 13.97 -25.17
N GLN A 528 8.23 15.20 -25.11
CA GLN A 528 7.42 15.67 -23.99
C GLN A 528 5.94 15.41 -24.25
N ALA A 529 5.26 14.90 -23.22
CA ALA A 529 3.81 14.81 -23.17
C ALA A 529 3.27 15.81 -22.15
N GLU A 530 2.23 16.56 -22.52
CA GLU A 530 1.57 17.51 -21.64
C GLU A 530 0.20 16.97 -21.23
N PHE A 531 -0.07 16.98 -19.92
CA PHE A 531 -1.30 16.51 -19.31
C PHE A 531 -1.98 17.67 -18.60
N TYR A 532 -3.31 17.74 -18.74
CA TYR A 532 -4.15 18.79 -18.20
C TYR A 532 -5.39 18.19 -17.54
N GLN A 533 -5.94 18.85 -16.52
CA GLN A 533 -7.27 18.56 -15.98
C GLN A 533 -7.48 17.07 -15.66
N PHE A 534 -6.61 16.51 -14.85
CA PHE A 534 -6.82 15.16 -14.35
C PHE A 534 -8.00 15.13 -13.37
N GLU A 535 -8.85 14.14 -13.52
CA GLU A 535 -9.99 13.88 -12.63
C GLU A 535 -9.99 12.41 -12.23
N TYR A 536 -10.20 12.16 -10.94
CA TYR A 536 -10.50 10.85 -10.38
C TYR A 536 -11.78 10.99 -9.58
N GLN A 537 -12.84 10.37 -10.04
CA GLN A 537 -14.16 10.44 -9.43
C GLN A 537 -14.58 9.06 -8.94
N GLU A 538 -14.66 8.91 -7.62
CA GLU A 538 -15.22 7.71 -7.02
C GLU A 538 -16.74 7.71 -7.15
N LEU A 539 -17.29 6.52 -7.42
CA LEU A 539 -18.74 6.31 -7.54
C LEU A 539 -19.28 5.53 -6.34
N GLY A 540 -18.44 4.74 -5.68
CA GLY A 540 -18.78 3.95 -4.50
C GLY A 540 -18.14 2.56 -4.50
N ASP A 541 -18.45 1.78 -3.48
CA ASP A 541 -17.96 0.41 -3.32
C ASP A 541 -19.00 -0.66 -3.72
N ARG A 542 -20.25 -0.24 -3.98
CA ARG A 542 -21.38 -1.11 -4.35
C ARG A 542 -22.18 -0.55 -5.51
N LEU A 543 -22.72 -1.46 -6.31
CA LEU A 543 -23.71 -1.18 -7.31
C LEU A 543 -25.08 -1.66 -6.77
N ALA A 544 -26.02 -0.75 -6.60
CA ALA A 544 -27.39 -1.07 -6.18
C ALA A 544 -28.22 -1.64 -7.35
N ALA A 545 -29.32 -2.32 -7.04
CA ALA A 545 -30.20 -2.93 -8.04
C ALA A 545 -30.85 -1.91 -9.00
N ASP A 546 -30.98 -0.64 -8.60
CA ASP A 546 -31.48 0.46 -9.42
C ASP A 546 -30.40 1.11 -10.31
N GLY A 547 -29.18 0.59 -10.28
CA GLY A 547 -28.03 1.11 -11.04
C GLY A 547 -27.28 2.26 -10.39
N SER A 548 -27.67 2.68 -9.18
CA SER A 548 -26.93 3.69 -8.41
C SER A 548 -25.72 3.05 -7.71
N TYR A 549 -24.72 3.89 -7.35
CA TYR A 549 -23.55 3.48 -6.57
C TYR A 549 -23.67 3.99 -5.13
N SER A 550 -23.15 3.24 -4.17
CA SER A 550 -23.15 3.62 -2.76
C SER A 550 -21.83 3.26 -2.06
N TRP A 551 -21.61 3.90 -0.91
CA TRP A 551 -20.47 3.65 0.00
C TRP A 551 -20.82 2.69 1.14
N GLU A 552 -22.06 2.25 1.23
CA GLU A 552 -22.48 1.33 2.27
C GLU A 552 -21.88 -0.06 2.03
N ALA A 553 -20.88 -0.39 2.83
CA ALA A 553 -20.36 -1.74 2.92
C ALA A 553 -21.34 -2.62 3.71
N GLY A 554 -21.51 -3.87 3.29
CA GLY A 554 -22.19 -4.88 4.09
C GLY A 554 -21.23 -5.60 5.02
N GLU A 555 -21.76 -6.42 5.94
CA GLU A 555 -20.94 -7.30 6.75
C GLU A 555 -20.40 -8.48 5.96
N THR A 556 -21.08 -8.85 4.88
CA THR A 556 -20.71 -9.97 4.00
C THR A 556 -20.41 -9.49 2.58
N ARG A 557 -19.65 -10.29 1.83
CA ARG A 557 -19.36 -10.05 0.42
C ARG A 557 -20.64 -10.09 -0.42
N ASP A 558 -20.69 -9.25 -1.42
CA ASP A 558 -21.71 -9.38 -2.48
C ASP A 558 -21.46 -10.70 -3.23
N LYS A 559 -22.47 -11.58 -3.26
CA LYS A 559 -22.44 -12.87 -3.95
C LYS A 559 -22.79 -12.72 -5.42
#